data_94adc11515c948936c3485d0ee3356c8
#
_entry.id   94adc11515c948936c3485d0ee3356c8
#
_cell.length_a   1.000
_cell.length_b   1.000
_cell.length_c   1.000
_cell.angle_alpha   90.00
_cell.angle_beta   90.00
_cell.angle_gamma   90.00
#
_symmetry.space_group_name_H-M   'P 1'
#
loop_
_entity.id
_entity.type
_entity.pdbx_description
1 polymer ?
#
loop_
_entity_poly.entity_id
_entity_poly.type
_entity_poly.pdbx_seq_one_letter_code
_entity_poly.pdbx_strand_id
1 'polypeptide(L)'
;MKIGVPKEIKDHEYRVGVIPAGVHALLACGHEVIVQAGAGAKTGFSDEAYVSAGARIVASAEEVFDAGMVVKVKELQPDEYALVRRGQILFAYLHLAPDPKLLNAMIASGVSGVAYETVERDGKLPLLAPMSRIAGRLSIQFAAWALQMTNGGSGVLLGGVGGVPPAKVVVIGPGEVGTNAAQIAAGMGADVMMLGIDPDHLAQLDQVYRGRIKTCYSEPLAIAEHVRAADVIVSGVLIPGKLAPKLISRKVLKSMRPGSVLVDVAIDQGGIAETSRPTSHSDPVYVEEGVVHYCVPNMPSAVARTATLALAHATYPYMLKLADKGLDALSDDAGLAKGLQVHDGNITHRGLAEDVNQPYQPFG
;
A
#
# COMPACT_ATOMS: atom_id res chain seq x y z
N MET A 1 -25.75 -7.56 -9.93
CA MET A 1 -25.32 -6.15 -10.03
C MET A 1 -24.46 -5.94 -11.26
N LYS A 2 -24.42 -4.72 -11.83
CA LYS A 2 -23.47 -4.30 -12.87
C LYS A 2 -22.23 -3.71 -12.20
N ILE A 3 -21.05 -4.22 -12.54
CA ILE A 3 -19.76 -3.86 -11.96
C ILE A 3 -18.89 -3.21 -13.02
N GLY A 4 -18.37 -2.04 -12.74
CA GLY A 4 -17.50 -1.26 -13.61
C GLY A 4 -16.03 -1.33 -13.17
N VAL A 5 -15.14 -1.56 -14.11
CA VAL A 5 -13.69 -1.61 -13.88
C VAL A 5 -13.02 -0.57 -14.78
N PRO A 6 -12.76 0.64 -14.30
CA PRO A 6 -12.10 1.67 -15.08
C PRO A 6 -10.60 1.40 -15.22
N LYS A 7 -10.00 2.03 -16.21
CA LYS A 7 -8.55 2.17 -16.33
C LYS A 7 -8.08 3.19 -15.32
N GLU A 8 -7.03 2.87 -14.58
CA GLU A 8 -6.40 3.83 -13.66
C GLU A 8 -5.72 4.96 -14.43
N ILE A 9 -5.95 6.20 -13.97
CA ILE A 9 -5.42 7.42 -14.59
C ILE A 9 -4.42 8.17 -13.70
N LYS A 10 -4.24 7.71 -12.45
CA LYS A 10 -3.22 8.26 -11.56
C LYS A 10 -1.83 8.00 -12.13
N ASP A 11 -0.94 8.98 -12.02
CA ASP A 11 0.43 8.86 -12.51
C ASP A 11 1.14 7.64 -11.93
N HIS A 12 1.82 6.89 -12.79
CA HIS A 12 2.48 5.63 -12.45
C HIS A 12 1.59 4.54 -11.80
N GLU A 13 0.26 4.62 -11.94
CA GLU A 13 -0.62 3.52 -11.54
C GLU A 13 -0.93 2.63 -12.74
N TYR A 14 -0.47 1.40 -12.68
CA TYR A 14 -0.56 0.43 -13.76
C TYR A 14 -1.42 -0.78 -13.41
N ARG A 15 -1.87 -0.89 -12.15
CA ARG A 15 -2.71 -2.00 -11.65
C ARG A 15 -4.13 -1.87 -12.20
N VAL A 16 -4.93 -2.93 -12.03
CA VAL A 16 -6.36 -2.96 -12.34
C VAL A 16 -7.13 -3.62 -11.20
N GLY A 17 -8.35 -3.13 -10.91
CA GLY A 17 -9.15 -3.57 -9.77
C GLY A 17 -9.67 -5.01 -9.87
N VAL A 18 -9.94 -5.50 -11.09
CA VAL A 18 -10.47 -6.84 -11.33
C VAL A 18 -9.69 -7.52 -12.45
N ILE A 19 -9.31 -8.78 -12.28
CA ILE A 19 -8.64 -9.61 -13.29
C ILE A 19 -9.64 -10.50 -14.04
N PRO A 20 -9.31 -11.05 -15.24
CA PRO A 20 -10.24 -11.91 -16.00
C PRO A 20 -10.82 -13.09 -15.20
N ALA A 21 -10.04 -13.71 -14.33
CA ALA A 21 -10.53 -14.77 -13.44
C ALA A 21 -11.63 -14.26 -12.47
N GLY A 22 -11.48 -13.04 -11.96
CA GLY A 22 -12.50 -12.38 -11.12
C GLY A 22 -13.77 -12.07 -11.92
N VAL A 23 -13.63 -11.63 -13.18
CA VAL A 23 -14.76 -11.44 -14.09
C VAL A 23 -15.55 -12.72 -14.26
N HIS A 24 -14.87 -13.82 -14.64
CA HIS A 24 -15.52 -15.13 -14.82
C HIS A 24 -16.30 -15.56 -13.57
N ALA A 25 -15.71 -15.36 -12.40
CA ALA A 25 -16.34 -15.73 -11.14
C ALA A 25 -17.55 -14.86 -10.79
N LEU A 26 -17.51 -13.55 -11.08
CA LEU A 26 -18.66 -12.64 -10.90
C LEU A 26 -19.81 -12.98 -11.83
N LEU A 27 -19.53 -13.30 -13.10
CA LEU A 27 -20.56 -13.72 -14.05
C LEU A 27 -21.23 -15.03 -13.64
N ALA A 28 -20.45 -15.99 -13.09
CA ALA A 28 -20.99 -17.25 -12.56
C ALA A 28 -21.99 -17.04 -11.41
N CYS A 29 -21.89 -15.90 -10.69
CA CYS A 29 -22.82 -15.45 -9.65
C CYS A 29 -23.95 -14.55 -10.20
N GLY A 30 -24.10 -14.41 -11.53
CA GLY A 30 -25.18 -13.65 -12.16
C GLY A 30 -24.95 -12.14 -12.23
N HIS A 31 -23.73 -11.67 -12.07
CA HIS A 31 -23.38 -10.24 -12.22
C HIS A 31 -22.95 -9.93 -13.65
N GLU A 32 -23.04 -8.66 -14.04
CA GLU A 32 -22.51 -8.11 -15.28
C GLU A 32 -21.22 -7.36 -14.99
N VAL A 33 -20.18 -7.54 -15.81
CA VAL A 33 -18.91 -6.83 -15.66
C VAL A 33 -18.60 -6.06 -16.94
N ILE A 34 -18.35 -4.76 -16.79
CA ILE A 34 -17.86 -3.89 -17.86
C ILE A 34 -16.47 -3.38 -17.52
N VAL A 35 -15.57 -3.41 -18.47
CA VAL A 35 -14.16 -3.04 -18.29
C VAL A 35 -13.79 -1.98 -19.32
N GLN A 36 -13.12 -0.92 -18.89
CA GLN A 36 -12.62 0.09 -19.82
C GLN A 36 -11.50 -0.48 -20.68
N ALA A 37 -11.51 -0.16 -21.98
CA ALA A 37 -10.49 -0.61 -22.93
C ALA A 37 -9.07 -0.29 -22.43
N GLY A 38 -8.20 -1.30 -22.45
CA GLY A 38 -6.82 -1.21 -22.03
C GLY A 38 -6.59 -1.13 -20.50
N ALA A 39 -7.63 -1.32 -19.67
CA ALA A 39 -7.49 -1.24 -18.20
C ALA A 39 -6.46 -2.22 -17.64
N GLY A 40 -6.42 -3.46 -18.15
CA GLY A 40 -5.49 -4.50 -17.72
C GLY A 40 -4.17 -4.59 -18.51
N ALA A 41 -4.02 -3.82 -19.58
CA ALA A 41 -2.94 -3.99 -20.56
C ALA A 41 -1.54 -3.94 -19.94
N LYS A 42 -1.28 -2.99 -19.03
CA LYS A 42 0.01 -2.84 -18.35
C LYS A 42 0.35 -3.96 -17.37
N THR A 43 -0.66 -4.75 -16.96
CA THR A 43 -0.49 -5.91 -16.09
C THR A 43 -0.47 -7.24 -16.86
N GLY A 44 -0.56 -7.18 -18.19
CA GLY A 44 -0.55 -8.33 -19.09
C GLY A 44 -1.90 -9.02 -19.22
N PHE A 45 -3.00 -8.32 -18.94
CA PHE A 45 -4.37 -8.74 -19.21
C PHE A 45 -4.92 -7.92 -20.36
N SER A 46 -5.02 -8.52 -21.56
CA SER A 46 -5.54 -7.84 -22.73
C SER A 46 -7.08 -7.74 -22.70
N ASP A 47 -7.64 -6.86 -23.53
CA ASP A 47 -9.09 -6.72 -23.64
C ASP A 47 -9.75 -8.02 -24.11
N GLU A 48 -9.08 -8.79 -24.99
CA GLU A 48 -9.55 -10.12 -25.43
C GLU A 48 -9.61 -11.12 -24.28
N ALA A 49 -8.69 -11.05 -23.32
CA ALA A 49 -8.73 -11.90 -22.12
C ALA A 49 -9.95 -11.59 -21.26
N TYR A 50 -10.31 -10.32 -21.13
CA TYR A 50 -11.54 -9.92 -20.44
C TYR A 50 -12.81 -10.33 -21.18
N VAL A 51 -12.85 -10.16 -22.50
CA VAL A 51 -13.96 -10.63 -23.35
C VAL A 51 -14.13 -12.14 -23.25
N SER A 52 -13.01 -12.89 -23.30
CA SER A 52 -13.04 -14.36 -23.16
C SER A 52 -13.54 -14.81 -21.78
N ALA A 53 -13.34 -13.98 -20.74
CA ALA A 53 -13.89 -14.20 -19.42
C ALA A 53 -15.36 -13.79 -19.27
N GLY A 54 -15.93 -13.13 -20.31
CA GLY A 54 -17.33 -12.73 -20.41
C GLY A 54 -17.59 -11.25 -20.09
N ALA A 55 -16.57 -10.42 -19.87
CA ALA A 55 -16.76 -8.98 -19.69
C ALA A 55 -17.12 -8.28 -21.01
N ARG A 56 -17.82 -7.16 -20.89
CA ARG A 56 -18.02 -6.23 -21.99
C ARG A 56 -16.96 -5.12 -21.92
N ILE A 57 -16.19 -4.94 -23.00
CA ILE A 57 -15.25 -3.82 -23.13
C ILE A 57 -15.99 -2.57 -23.59
N VAL A 58 -15.69 -1.44 -22.95
CA VAL A 58 -16.24 -0.11 -23.27
C VAL A 58 -15.12 0.90 -23.47
N ALA A 59 -15.36 1.93 -24.26
CA ALA A 59 -14.31 2.87 -24.64
C ALA A 59 -14.05 3.93 -23.58
N SER A 60 -15.09 4.41 -22.90
CA SER A 60 -15.03 5.58 -22.04
C SER A 60 -15.15 5.24 -20.55
N ALA A 61 -14.65 6.13 -19.71
CA ALA A 61 -14.81 6.05 -18.26
C ALA A 61 -16.28 6.25 -17.85
N GLU A 62 -17.00 7.15 -18.52
CA GLU A 62 -18.40 7.45 -18.25
C GLU A 62 -19.27 6.19 -18.35
N GLU A 63 -19.04 5.35 -19.39
CA GLU A 63 -19.77 4.09 -19.51
C GLU A 63 -19.47 3.12 -18.37
N VAL A 64 -18.22 3.09 -17.88
CA VAL A 64 -17.84 2.26 -16.76
C VAL A 64 -18.45 2.77 -15.45
N PHE A 65 -18.42 4.08 -15.23
CA PHE A 65 -19.00 4.70 -14.05
C PHE A 65 -20.53 4.70 -14.04
N ASP A 66 -21.20 4.30 -15.12
CA ASP A 66 -22.64 4.01 -15.10
C ASP A 66 -23.00 2.70 -14.38
N ALA A 67 -22.05 1.94 -13.90
CA ALA A 67 -22.24 0.74 -13.12
C ALA A 67 -22.78 1.04 -11.68
N GLY A 68 -23.43 0.04 -11.08
CA GLY A 68 -23.88 0.13 -9.68
C GLY A 68 -22.74 0.05 -8.67
N MET A 69 -21.67 -0.67 -9.01
CA MET A 69 -20.42 -0.70 -8.25
C MET A 69 -19.24 -0.45 -9.17
N VAL A 70 -18.37 0.46 -8.77
CA VAL A 70 -17.09 0.72 -9.45
C VAL A 70 -15.97 0.16 -8.60
N VAL A 71 -15.13 -0.68 -9.19
CA VAL A 71 -13.99 -1.32 -8.53
C VAL A 71 -12.69 -0.76 -9.12
N LYS A 72 -11.96 -0.01 -8.32
CA LYS A 72 -10.67 0.60 -8.66
C LYS A 72 -9.55 0.08 -7.77
N VAL A 73 -8.34 0.44 -8.09
CA VAL A 73 -7.19 0.26 -7.19
C VAL A 73 -7.01 1.50 -6.33
N LYS A 74 -6.95 2.69 -6.96
CA LYS A 74 -6.68 3.96 -6.30
C LYS A 74 -7.93 4.83 -6.18
N GLU A 75 -7.81 5.83 -5.32
CA GLU A 75 -8.80 6.89 -5.13
C GLU A 75 -9.15 7.58 -6.45
N LEU A 76 -10.35 8.17 -6.48
CA LEU A 76 -10.77 8.98 -7.63
C LEU A 76 -9.77 10.12 -7.90
N GLN A 77 -9.49 10.32 -9.16
CA GLN A 77 -8.73 11.48 -9.61
C GLN A 77 -9.69 12.63 -9.98
N PRO A 78 -9.23 13.89 -10.05
CA PRO A 78 -10.12 15.03 -10.28
C PRO A 78 -11.08 14.88 -11.48
N ASP A 79 -10.62 14.27 -12.57
CA ASP A 79 -11.41 14.03 -13.78
C ASP A 79 -12.54 12.99 -13.56
N GLU A 80 -12.46 12.21 -12.49
CA GLU A 80 -13.44 11.17 -12.16
C GLU A 80 -14.50 11.66 -11.14
N TYR A 81 -14.29 12.81 -10.48
CA TYR A 81 -15.19 13.26 -9.41
C TYR A 81 -16.64 13.46 -9.87
N ALA A 82 -16.83 13.92 -11.11
CA ALA A 82 -18.16 14.15 -11.70
C ALA A 82 -18.84 12.85 -12.17
N LEU A 83 -18.13 11.72 -12.20
CA LEU A 83 -18.65 10.45 -12.73
C LEU A 83 -19.33 9.59 -11.65
N VAL A 84 -19.06 9.85 -10.37
CA VAL A 84 -19.67 9.11 -9.25
C VAL A 84 -20.99 9.74 -8.83
N ARG A 85 -21.92 8.92 -8.32
CA ARG A 85 -23.27 9.37 -7.98
C ARG A 85 -23.86 8.66 -6.77
N ARG A 86 -24.92 9.24 -6.24
CA ARG A 86 -25.73 8.64 -5.16
C ARG A 86 -26.22 7.24 -5.53
N GLY A 87 -26.21 6.33 -4.56
CA GLY A 87 -26.63 4.95 -4.74
C GLY A 87 -25.60 4.04 -5.41
N GLN A 88 -24.44 4.58 -5.78
CA GLN A 88 -23.32 3.83 -6.33
C GLN A 88 -22.34 3.43 -5.22
N ILE A 89 -21.72 2.26 -5.34
CA ILE A 89 -20.63 1.81 -4.48
C ILE A 89 -19.30 2.06 -5.21
N LEU A 90 -18.37 2.73 -4.56
CA LEU A 90 -16.97 2.80 -4.97
C LEU A 90 -16.14 1.94 -4.02
N PHE A 91 -15.49 0.91 -4.55
CA PHE A 91 -14.66 -0.04 -3.80
C PHE A 91 -13.20 0.06 -4.25
N ALA A 92 -12.34 0.71 -3.46
CA ALA A 92 -10.96 1.06 -3.80
C ALA A 92 -10.15 1.44 -2.54
N TYR A 93 -8.84 1.69 -2.67
CA TYR A 93 -8.12 2.53 -1.73
C TYR A 93 -8.61 3.97 -1.88
N LEU A 94 -9.00 4.61 -0.80
CA LEU A 94 -9.61 5.95 -0.85
C LEU A 94 -8.70 7.05 -0.27
N HIS A 95 -7.97 6.77 0.80
CA HIS A 95 -7.05 7.72 1.45
C HIS A 95 -7.63 9.13 1.63
N LEU A 96 -8.84 9.23 2.21
CA LEU A 96 -9.63 10.47 2.25
C LEU A 96 -9.09 11.53 3.22
N ALA A 97 -8.48 11.13 4.33
CA ALA A 97 -8.04 12.09 5.36
C ALA A 97 -7.03 13.13 4.83
N PRO A 98 -6.00 12.78 4.02
CA PRO A 98 -5.05 13.75 3.50
C PRO A 98 -5.55 14.56 2.29
N ASP A 99 -6.71 14.22 1.71
CA ASP A 99 -7.25 14.89 0.52
C ASP A 99 -8.66 15.46 0.74
N PRO A 100 -8.78 16.69 1.28
CA PRO A 100 -10.07 17.34 1.51
C PRO A 100 -10.86 17.58 0.21
N LYS A 101 -10.21 17.70 -0.96
CA LYS A 101 -10.92 17.91 -2.22
C LYS A 101 -11.65 16.65 -2.66
N LEU A 102 -10.97 15.51 -2.58
CA LEU A 102 -11.57 14.21 -2.84
C LEU A 102 -12.70 13.91 -1.87
N LEU A 103 -12.47 14.10 -0.56
CA LEU A 103 -13.50 13.90 0.47
C LEU A 103 -14.76 14.71 0.17
N ASN A 104 -14.61 16.01 -0.10
CA ASN A 104 -15.73 16.90 -0.41
C ASN A 104 -16.47 16.49 -1.70
N ALA A 105 -15.74 16.05 -2.71
CA ALA A 105 -16.34 15.55 -3.96
C ALA A 105 -17.18 14.29 -3.70
N MET A 106 -16.68 13.35 -2.90
CA MET A 106 -17.40 12.13 -2.56
C MET A 106 -18.64 12.42 -1.69
N ILE A 107 -18.54 13.32 -0.72
CA ILE A 107 -19.68 13.79 0.08
C ILE A 107 -20.74 14.44 -0.84
N ALA A 108 -20.33 15.35 -1.71
CA ALA A 108 -21.26 16.05 -2.61
C ALA A 108 -21.98 15.12 -3.59
N SER A 109 -21.29 14.08 -4.09
CA SER A 109 -21.87 13.10 -5.01
C SER A 109 -22.87 12.15 -4.35
N GLY A 110 -22.76 11.95 -3.03
CA GLY A 110 -23.55 10.96 -2.28
C GLY A 110 -23.15 9.50 -2.57
N VAL A 111 -22.00 9.24 -3.19
CA VAL A 111 -21.46 7.90 -3.43
C VAL A 111 -21.17 7.17 -2.11
N SER A 112 -21.29 5.85 -2.11
CA SER A 112 -20.90 5.01 -0.97
C SER A 112 -19.47 4.53 -1.16
N GLY A 113 -18.54 5.14 -0.44
CA GLY A 113 -17.12 4.83 -0.51
C GLY A 113 -16.71 3.73 0.47
N VAL A 114 -16.36 2.54 -0.03
CA VAL A 114 -15.85 1.43 0.77
C VAL A 114 -14.35 1.30 0.55
N ALA A 115 -13.57 1.70 1.56
CA ALA A 115 -12.11 1.77 1.49
C ALA A 115 -11.46 0.41 1.78
N TYR A 116 -10.54 -0.02 0.93
CA TYR A 116 -9.75 -1.23 1.15
C TYR A 116 -8.92 -1.17 2.44
N GLU A 117 -8.33 -0.02 2.72
CA GLU A 117 -7.36 0.18 3.81
C GLU A 117 -7.96 0.09 5.21
N THR A 118 -9.27 0.13 5.35
CA THR A 118 -9.95 0.05 6.65
C THR A 118 -10.82 -1.18 6.82
N VAL A 119 -10.98 -2.02 5.79
CA VAL A 119 -11.60 -3.35 5.96
C VAL A 119 -10.75 -4.17 6.92
N GLU A 120 -11.39 -4.72 7.95
CA GLU A 120 -10.70 -5.46 9.01
C GLU A 120 -11.21 -6.91 9.10
N ARG A 121 -10.32 -7.82 9.49
CA ARG A 121 -10.64 -9.18 9.85
C ARG A 121 -9.68 -9.66 10.93
N ASP A 122 -10.20 -10.05 12.08
CA ASP A 122 -9.42 -10.55 13.22
C ASP A 122 -8.29 -9.59 13.65
N GLY A 123 -8.58 -8.28 13.70
CA GLY A 123 -7.62 -7.23 14.05
C GLY A 123 -6.56 -6.95 12.98
N LYS A 124 -6.71 -7.51 11.77
CA LYS A 124 -5.78 -7.33 10.64
C LYS A 124 -6.49 -6.61 9.48
N LEU A 125 -5.70 -5.98 8.62
CA LEU A 125 -6.15 -5.25 7.43
C LEU A 125 -5.91 -6.10 6.17
N PRO A 126 -6.81 -7.05 5.85
CA PRO A 126 -6.58 -8.08 4.83
C PRO A 126 -6.41 -7.51 3.42
N LEU A 127 -6.96 -6.34 3.12
CA LEU A 127 -6.87 -5.72 1.81
C LEU A 127 -5.65 -4.79 1.69
N LEU A 128 -5.10 -4.31 2.82
CA LEU A 128 -3.86 -3.53 2.85
C LEU A 128 -2.61 -4.44 2.89
N ALA A 129 -2.67 -5.55 3.61
CA ALA A 129 -1.54 -6.46 3.84
C ALA A 129 -0.82 -6.91 2.56
N PRO A 130 -1.48 -7.26 1.44
CA PRO A 130 -0.78 -7.65 0.21
C PRO A 130 0.14 -6.55 -0.32
N MET A 131 -0.29 -5.29 -0.28
CA MET A 131 0.53 -4.15 -0.72
C MET A 131 1.70 -3.88 0.23
N SER A 132 1.46 -4.00 1.53
CA SER A 132 2.52 -3.88 2.55
C SER A 132 3.60 -4.95 2.39
N ARG A 133 3.21 -6.20 2.09
CA ARG A 133 4.15 -7.30 1.80
C ARG A 133 4.99 -7.02 0.55
N ILE A 134 4.37 -6.52 -0.51
CA ILE A 134 5.05 -6.16 -1.76
C ILE A 134 6.00 -5.00 -1.51
N ALA A 135 5.55 -3.94 -0.83
CA ALA A 135 6.39 -2.79 -0.49
C ALA A 135 7.63 -3.21 0.32
N GLY A 136 7.45 -4.06 1.33
CA GLY A 136 8.57 -4.61 2.12
C GLY A 136 9.58 -5.37 1.26
N ARG A 137 9.12 -6.21 0.34
CA ARG A 137 10.02 -6.96 -0.57
C ARG A 137 10.73 -6.05 -1.57
N LEU A 138 10.03 -5.08 -2.12
CA LEU A 138 10.58 -4.08 -3.05
C LEU A 138 11.60 -3.17 -2.37
N SER A 139 11.40 -2.81 -1.10
CA SER A 139 12.32 -1.92 -0.37
C SER A 139 13.76 -2.41 -0.42
N ILE A 140 13.98 -3.72 -0.36
CA ILE A 140 15.32 -4.31 -0.42
C ILE A 140 15.89 -4.32 -1.84
N GLN A 141 15.06 -4.50 -2.87
CA GLN A 141 15.51 -4.39 -4.26
C GLN A 141 15.98 -2.96 -4.56
N PHE A 142 15.22 -1.96 -4.13
CA PHE A 142 15.60 -0.55 -4.27
C PHE A 142 16.81 -0.20 -3.41
N ALA A 143 16.92 -0.73 -2.19
CA ALA A 143 18.09 -0.54 -1.35
C ALA A 143 19.36 -1.09 -2.00
N ALA A 144 19.30 -2.30 -2.56
CA ALA A 144 20.42 -2.90 -3.27
C ALA A 144 20.84 -2.09 -4.51
N TRP A 145 19.87 -1.54 -5.24
CA TRP A 145 20.12 -0.65 -6.36
C TRP A 145 20.72 0.69 -5.89
N ALA A 146 20.17 1.30 -4.83
CA ALA A 146 20.62 2.59 -4.30
C ALA A 146 22.00 2.52 -3.65
N LEU A 147 22.45 1.35 -3.14
CA LEU A 147 23.80 1.16 -2.62
C LEU A 147 24.89 1.25 -3.71
N GLN A 148 24.53 1.13 -4.99
CA GLN A 148 25.50 1.24 -6.10
C GLN A 148 26.00 2.67 -6.22
N MET A 149 27.30 2.83 -6.50
CA MET A 149 27.94 4.15 -6.59
C MET A 149 27.32 5.05 -7.68
N THR A 150 26.83 4.46 -8.76
CA THR A 150 26.13 5.17 -9.85
C THR A 150 24.83 5.84 -9.41
N ASN A 151 24.27 5.41 -8.27
CA ASN A 151 23.02 5.92 -7.70
C ASN A 151 23.25 6.72 -6.40
N GLY A 152 24.53 7.11 -6.15
CA GLY A 152 24.90 7.87 -4.96
C GLY A 152 25.23 7.01 -3.73
N GLY A 153 25.17 5.68 -3.85
CA GLY A 153 25.42 4.75 -2.78
C GLY A 153 26.90 4.55 -2.44
N SER A 154 27.17 3.88 -1.33
CA SER A 154 28.51 3.61 -0.77
C SER A 154 29.30 2.54 -1.53
N GLY A 155 28.71 1.87 -2.54
CA GLY A 155 29.36 0.78 -3.29
C GLY A 155 29.39 -0.55 -2.53
N VAL A 156 28.62 -0.71 -1.46
CA VAL A 156 28.54 -1.96 -0.70
C VAL A 156 27.61 -2.94 -1.42
N LEU A 157 28.06 -4.17 -1.63
CA LEU A 157 27.22 -5.24 -2.15
C LEU A 157 26.35 -5.81 -1.03
N LEU A 158 25.01 -5.82 -1.22
CA LEU A 158 24.06 -6.16 -0.16
C LEU A 158 24.36 -7.52 0.50
N GLY A 159 24.63 -8.55 -0.27
CA GLY A 159 24.91 -9.91 0.22
C GLY A 159 26.39 -10.20 0.51
N GLY A 160 27.29 -9.21 0.30
CA GLY A 160 28.72 -9.45 0.39
C GLY A 160 29.24 -10.43 -0.68
N VAL A 161 30.45 -10.92 -0.48
CA VAL A 161 31.09 -11.97 -1.30
C VAL A 161 32.11 -12.69 -0.44
N GLY A 162 32.57 -13.88 -0.86
CA GLY A 162 33.57 -14.64 -0.12
C GLY A 162 34.77 -13.79 0.32
N GLY A 163 35.01 -13.68 1.61
CA GLY A 163 36.06 -12.85 2.21
C GLY A 163 35.67 -11.37 2.47
N VAL A 164 34.49 -10.92 2.02
CA VAL A 164 33.98 -9.56 2.27
C VAL A 164 32.61 -9.63 2.93
N PRO A 165 32.41 -9.01 4.11
CA PRO A 165 31.15 -9.07 4.85
C PRO A 165 29.98 -8.43 4.06
N PRO A 166 28.74 -8.89 4.28
CA PRO A 166 27.55 -8.29 3.68
C PRO A 166 27.20 -6.94 4.29
N ALA A 167 26.27 -6.22 3.66
CA ALA A 167 25.67 -5.01 4.16
C ALA A 167 24.91 -5.27 5.46
N LYS A 168 24.93 -4.30 6.37
CA LYS A 168 24.08 -4.25 7.56
C LYS A 168 22.75 -3.58 7.24
N VAL A 169 21.67 -4.35 7.32
CA VAL A 169 20.30 -3.88 7.07
C VAL A 169 19.57 -3.76 8.40
N VAL A 170 19.09 -2.57 8.71
CA VAL A 170 18.28 -2.28 9.89
C VAL A 170 16.83 -2.05 9.46
N VAL A 171 15.93 -2.85 10.00
CA VAL A 171 14.50 -2.74 9.76
C VAL A 171 13.81 -2.22 11.02
N ILE A 172 13.12 -1.08 10.94
CA ILE A 172 12.40 -0.48 12.08
C ILE A 172 10.92 -0.73 11.92
N GLY A 173 10.34 -1.51 12.84
CA GLY A 173 8.94 -1.93 12.82
C GLY A 173 8.75 -3.33 12.21
N PRO A 174 8.44 -4.35 13.03
CA PRO A 174 8.30 -5.76 12.61
C PRO A 174 6.88 -6.10 12.11
N GLY A 175 6.19 -5.15 11.47
CA GLY A 175 4.90 -5.36 10.83
C GLY A 175 5.02 -6.06 9.46
N GLU A 176 3.93 -6.06 8.68
CA GLU A 176 3.89 -6.69 7.34
C GLU A 176 5.01 -6.18 6.41
N VAL A 177 5.27 -4.87 6.39
CA VAL A 177 6.37 -4.29 5.60
C VAL A 177 7.71 -4.79 6.10
N GLY A 178 8.00 -4.58 7.39
CA GLY A 178 9.32 -4.85 7.94
C GLY A 178 9.69 -6.32 7.92
N THR A 179 8.75 -7.21 8.26
CA THR A 179 8.99 -8.66 8.22
C THR A 179 9.31 -9.14 6.80
N ASN A 180 8.60 -8.63 5.78
CA ASN A 180 8.88 -8.98 4.39
C ASN A 180 10.19 -8.35 3.88
N ALA A 181 10.55 -7.15 4.32
CA ALA A 181 11.83 -6.54 4.02
C ALA A 181 12.99 -7.38 4.63
N ALA A 182 12.91 -7.67 5.91
CA ALA A 182 13.93 -8.46 6.61
C ALA A 182 14.11 -9.86 6.00
N GLN A 183 13.00 -10.51 5.60
CA GLN A 183 13.03 -11.82 4.94
C GLN A 183 13.79 -11.79 3.61
N ILE A 184 13.54 -10.76 2.78
CA ILE A 184 14.25 -10.63 1.50
C ILE A 184 15.71 -10.24 1.72
N ALA A 185 16.01 -9.32 2.64
CA ALA A 185 17.39 -8.93 2.95
C ALA A 185 18.22 -10.14 3.43
N ALA A 186 17.69 -10.93 4.36
CA ALA A 186 18.31 -12.16 4.83
C ALA A 186 18.45 -13.22 3.71
N GLY A 187 17.44 -13.32 2.84
CA GLY A 187 17.47 -14.20 1.66
C GLY A 187 18.56 -13.82 0.66
N MET A 188 18.88 -12.53 0.53
CA MET A 188 19.97 -12.01 -0.28
C MET A 188 21.35 -12.04 0.41
N GLY A 189 21.42 -12.53 1.65
CA GLY A 189 22.68 -12.72 2.40
C GLY A 189 23.09 -11.53 3.26
N ALA A 190 22.26 -10.52 3.46
CA ALA A 190 22.57 -9.36 4.32
C ALA A 190 22.62 -9.74 5.82
N ASP A 191 23.37 -8.96 6.61
CA ASP A 191 23.29 -9.00 8.07
C ASP A 191 22.11 -8.14 8.55
N VAL A 192 21.04 -8.79 9.06
CA VAL A 192 19.76 -8.13 9.30
C VAL A 192 19.49 -7.99 10.80
N MET A 193 19.19 -6.75 11.22
CA MET A 193 18.67 -6.39 12.53
C MET A 193 17.27 -5.81 12.42
N MET A 194 16.33 -6.36 13.17
CA MET A 194 14.94 -5.89 13.21
C MET A 194 14.62 -5.29 14.57
N LEU A 195 14.11 -4.05 14.59
CA LEU A 195 13.73 -3.33 15.80
C LEU A 195 12.21 -3.29 15.95
N GLY A 196 11.70 -3.63 17.14
CA GLY A 196 10.27 -3.63 17.45
C GLY A 196 10.01 -3.30 18.91
N ILE A 197 8.78 -2.91 19.23
CA ILE A 197 8.36 -2.50 20.59
C ILE A 197 7.59 -3.58 21.35
N ASP A 198 7.31 -4.71 20.71
CA ASP A 198 6.57 -5.83 21.30
C ASP A 198 7.52 -7.01 21.53
N PRO A 199 7.92 -7.29 22.80
CA PRO A 199 8.86 -8.37 23.13
C PRO A 199 8.36 -9.77 22.74
N ASP A 200 7.04 -10.01 22.85
CA ASP A 200 6.47 -11.32 22.51
C ASP A 200 6.52 -11.57 21.02
N HIS A 201 6.20 -10.54 20.22
CA HIS A 201 6.34 -10.62 18.76
C HIS A 201 7.82 -10.79 18.35
N LEU A 202 8.75 -10.08 18.99
CA LEU A 202 10.18 -10.23 18.72
C LEU A 202 10.66 -11.66 19.06
N ALA A 203 10.18 -12.23 20.16
CA ALA A 203 10.51 -13.62 20.53
C ALA A 203 9.97 -14.63 19.50
N GLN A 204 8.75 -14.43 18.98
CA GLN A 204 8.20 -15.25 17.89
C GLN A 204 9.04 -15.17 16.62
N LEU A 205 9.48 -13.96 16.24
CA LEU A 205 10.35 -13.75 15.09
C LEU A 205 11.71 -14.43 15.25
N ASP A 206 12.31 -14.34 16.43
CA ASP A 206 13.58 -15.02 16.74
C ASP A 206 13.47 -16.54 16.58
N GLN A 207 12.39 -17.15 17.08
CA GLN A 207 12.11 -18.56 16.89
C GLN A 207 11.94 -18.95 15.41
N VAL A 208 11.22 -18.13 14.62
CA VAL A 208 10.96 -18.39 13.20
C VAL A 208 12.24 -18.29 12.38
N TYR A 209 13.03 -17.25 12.61
CA TYR A 209 14.22 -16.95 11.78
C TYR A 209 15.52 -17.54 12.31
N ARG A 210 15.54 -18.07 13.55
CA ARG A 210 16.66 -18.82 14.16
C ARG A 210 18.00 -18.13 14.01
N GLY A 211 18.05 -16.83 14.34
CA GLY A 211 19.26 -16.01 14.27
C GLY A 211 19.64 -15.50 12.88
N ARG A 212 18.93 -15.89 11.82
CA ARG A 212 19.12 -15.33 10.46
C ARG A 212 18.67 -13.87 10.36
N ILE A 213 17.71 -13.49 11.18
CA ILE A 213 17.26 -12.12 11.44
C ILE A 213 17.37 -11.94 12.93
N LYS A 214 18.22 -11.01 13.36
CA LYS A 214 18.40 -10.64 14.77
C LYS A 214 17.30 -9.67 15.16
N THR A 215 16.88 -9.71 16.41
CA THR A 215 15.85 -8.81 16.93
C THR A 215 16.41 -7.93 18.04
N CYS A 216 15.88 -6.72 18.18
CA CYS A 216 16.24 -5.79 19.25
C CYS A 216 15.02 -4.97 19.66
N TYR A 217 14.91 -4.64 20.96
CA TYR A 217 13.86 -3.75 21.42
C TYR A 217 14.08 -2.32 20.91
N SER A 218 13.02 -1.71 20.39
CA SER A 218 13.08 -0.40 19.74
C SER A 218 12.96 0.72 20.75
N GLU A 219 14.11 1.19 21.27
CA GLU A 219 14.22 2.39 22.10
C GLU A 219 15.11 3.43 21.41
N PRO A 220 15.04 4.71 21.78
CA PRO A 220 15.79 5.77 21.08
C PRO A 220 17.29 5.55 20.98
N LEU A 221 17.93 5.01 22.04
CA LEU A 221 19.37 4.73 22.04
C LEU A 221 19.71 3.58 21.10
N ALA A 222 18.98 2.46 21.18
CA ALA A 222 19.16 1.31 20.31
C ALA A 222 18.93 1.67 18.82
N ILE A 223 17.89 2.47 18.53
CA ILE A 223 17.65 2.99 17.17
C ILE A 223 18.89 3.77 16.70
N ALA A 224 19.39 4.72 17.51
CA ALA A 224 20.52 5.55 17.11
C ALA A 224 21.82 4.75 16.90
N GLU A 225 22.07 3.72 17.73
CA GLU A 225 23.24 2.84 17.60
C GLU A 225 23.18 1.99 16.34
N HIS A 226 22.05 1.32 16.11
CA HIS A 226 21.88 0.47 14.93
C HIS A 226 21.84 1.27 13.62
N VAL A 227 21.16 2.42 13.60
CA VAL A 227 21.12 3.33 12.44
C VAL A 227 22.52 3.81 12.07
N ARG A 228 23.33 4.21 13.05
CA ARG A 228 24.72 4.68 12.80
C ARG A 228 25.59 3.60 12.16
N ALA A 229 25.35 2.33 12.48
CA ALA A 229 26.13 1.21 11.98
C ALA A 229 25.55 0.63 10.67
N ALA A 230 24.40 1.07 10.23
CA ALA A 230 23.69 0.53 9.08
C ALA A 230 24.27 1.00 7.74
N ASP A 231 24.24 0.11 6.75
CA ASP A 231 24.39 0.43 5.33
C ASP A 231 23.00 0.72 4.70
N VAL A 232 21.96 0.06 5.20
CA VAL A 232 20.58 0.22 4.77
C VAL A 232 19.64 0.32 5.96
N ILE A 233 18.72 1.27 5.91
CA ILE A 233 17.57 1.38 6.83
C ILE A 233 16.29 1.18 6.03
N VAL A 234 15.36 0.37 6.55
CA VAL A 234 14.01 0.23 6.02
C VAL A 234 13.01 0.58 7.10
N SER A 235 12.08 1.50 6.81
CA SER A 235 10.96 1.77 7.69
C SER A 235 9.81 0.78 7.43
N GLY A 236 9.38 0.09 8.47
CA GLY A 236 8.21 -0.79 8.45
C GLY A 236 7.13 -0.35 9.45
N VAL A 237 7.21 0.87 9.95
CA VAL A 237 6.28 1.41 10.95
C VAL A 237 5.00 1.88 10.25
N LEU A 238 3.86 1.38 10.72
CA LEU A 238 2.53 1.82 10.30
C LEU A 238 1.70 2.04 11.56
N ILE A 239 1.14 3.22 11.71
CA ILE A 239 0.12 3.52 12.73
C ILE A 239 -1.18 3.84 11.97
N PRO A 240 -2.21 2.97 12.02
CA PRO A 240 -3.44 3.20 11.29
C PRO A 240 -4.05 4.57 11.60
N GLY A 241 -4.35 5.36 10.57
CA GLY A 241 -4.98 6.68 10.69
C GLY A 241 -4.11 7.79 11.30
N LYS A 242 -2.80 7.59 11.51
CA LYS A 242 -1.92 8.62 12.11
C LYS A 242 -0.63 8.80 11.30
N LEU A 243 0.01 9.94 11.52
CA LEU A 243 1.36 10.17 10.99
C LEU A 243 2.36 9.23 11.67
N ALA A 244 3.37 8.80 10.90
CA ALA A 244 4.49 8.04 11.45
C ALA A 244 5.31 8.93 12.43
N PRO A 245 5.73 8.39 13.57
CA PRO A 245 6.60 9.13 14.48
C PRO A 245 7.98 9.36 13.86
N LYS A 246 8.59 10.51 14.13
CA LYS A 246 9.96 10.80 13.70
C LYS A 246 10.96 10.07 14.62
N LEU A 247 11.35 8.87 14.22
CA LEU A 247 12.24 7.98 14.98
C LEU A 247 13.72 8.25 14.71
N ILE A 248 14.04 8.85 13.56
CA ILE A 248 15.42 9.11 13.14
C ILE A 248 15.60 10.61 12.96
N SER A 249 16.36 11.22 13.87
CA SER A 249 16.70 12.64 13.77
C SER A 249 17.76 12.90 12.68
N ARG A 250 17.79 14.12 12.16
CA ARG A 250 18.83 14.58 11.24
C ARG A 250 20.25 14.35 11.79
N LYS A 251 20.45 14.56 13.12
CA LYS A 251 21.73 14.33 13.79
C LYS A 251 22.16 12.86 13.70
N VAL A 252 21.23 11.92 13.87
CA VAL A 252 21.53 10.48 13.77
C VAL A 252 21.87 10.11 12.33
N LEU A 253 21.11 10.57 11.35
CA LEU A 253 21.40 10.34 9.92
C LEU A 253 22.79 10.86 9.52
N LYS A 254 23.16 12.07 9.96
CA LYS A 254 24.49 12.65 9.69
C LYS A 254 25.65 11.82 10.24
N SER A 255 25.39 10.94 11.20
CA SER A 255 26.42 10.05 11.76
C SER A 255 26.56 8.72 11.03
N MET A 256 25.74 8.47 10.02
CA MET A 256 25.86 7.29 9.14
C MET A 256 27.05 7.41 8.19
N ARG A 257 27.44 6.27 7.62
CA ARG A 257 28.44 6.28 6.54
C ARG A 257 27.86 7.00 5.31
N PRO A 258 28.59 7.91 4.67
CA PRO A 258 28.17 8.49 3.40
C PRO A 258 27.85 7.44 2.34
N GLY A 259 26.74 7.62 1.63
CA GLY A 259 26.22 6.65 0.67
C GLY A 259 25.44 5.48 1.31
N SER A 260 25.19 5.47 2.61
CA SER A 260 24.17 4.61 3.21
C SER A 260 22.78 4.96 2.67
N VAL A 261 21.84 4.02 2.75
CA VAL A 261 20.51 4.14 2.14
C VAL A 261 19.41 4.11 3.18
N LEU A 262 18.45 5.03 3.08
CA LEU A 262 17.17 4.99 3.79
C LEU A 262 16.04 4.72 2.79
N VAL A 263 15.35 3.59 2.93
CA VAL A 263 14.09 3.33 2.22
C VAL A 263 12.94 3.58 3.18
N ASP A 264 12.29 4.73 3.04
CA ASP A 264 11.20 5.11 3.94
C ASP A 264 9.85 4.71 3.36
N VAL A 265 9.42 3.48 3.63
CA VAL A 265 8.13 2.94 3.17
C VAL A 265 6.95 3.62 3.89
N ALA A 266 7.18 4.22 5.07
CA ALA A 266 6.18 4.98 5.80
C ALA A 266 5.94 6.39 5.25
N ILE A 267 6.47 6.72 4.07
CA ILE A 267 6.41 8.07 3.50
C ILE A 267 4.97 8.57 3.28
N ASP A 268 4.03 7.70 2.97
CA ASP A 268 2.60 8.03 2.86
C ASP A 268 2.03 8.59 4.18
N GLN A 269 2.68 8.30 5.32
CA GLN A 269 2.37 8.81 6.65
C GLN A 269 3.41 9.83 7.14
N GLY A 270 4.11 10.50 6.24
CA GLY A 270 5.11 11.51 6.55
C GLY A 270 6.53 11.00 6.77
N GLY A 271 6.76 9.68 6.78
CA GLY A 271 8.06 9.05 6.98
C GLY A 271 8.60 9.09 8.41
N ILE A 272 9.55 8.20 8.73
CA ILE A 272 10.12 8.06 10.08
C ILE A 272 11.37 8.92 10.33
N ALA A 273 11.98 9.48 9.30
CA ALA A 273 13.12 10.38 9.46
C ALA A 273 12.69 11.85 9.34
N GLU A 274 13.39 12.73 10.06
CA GLU A 274 13.18 14.19 9.94
C GLU A 274 13.46 14.71 8.54
N THR A 275 14.31 14.02 7.79
CA THR A 275 14.73 14.35 6.42
C THR A 275 13.84 13.73 5.34
N SER A 276 12.90 12.85 5.71
CA SER A 276 12.05 12.17 4.75
C SER A 276 11.08 13.14 4.06
N ARG A 277 11.09 13.14 2.73
CA ARG A 277 10.14 13.84 1.86
C ARG A 277 9.74 12.97 0.68
N PRO A 278 8.51 13.05 0.18
CA PRO A 278 8.07 12.23 -0.94
C PRO A 278 8.92 12.45 -2.20
N THR A 279 9.16 11.35 -2.91
CA THR A 279 9.78 11.30 -4.25
C THR A 279 8.81 10.66 -5.24
N SER A 280 9.23 10.40 -6.47
CA SER A 280 8.40 9.75 -7.49
C SER A 280 9.14 8.58 -8.13
N HIS A 281 8.42 7.72 -8.86
CA HIS A 281 9.07 6.66 -9.63
C HIS A 281 10.00 7.18 -10.73
N SER A 282 9.77 8.40 -11.23
CA SER A 282 10.60 9.05 -12.25
C SER A 282 11.87 9.70 -11.68
N ASP A 283 11.81 10.13 -10.42
CA ASP A 283 12.94 10.71 -9.67
C ASP A 283 12.93 10.11 -8.25
N PRO A 284 13.43 8.85 -8.10
CA PRO A 284 13.13 8.05 -6.91
C PRO A 284 13.99 8.36 -5.69
N VAL A 285 15.15 9.01 -5.86
CA VAL A 285 16.12 9.21 -4.78
C VAL A 285 16.59 10.65 -4.67
N TYR A 286 16.99 11.03 -3.48
CA TYR A 286 17.78 12.24 -3.22
C TYR A 286 18.80 11.95 -2.13
N VAL A 287 19.83 12.78 -2.04
CA VAL A 287 20.85 12.69 -0.99
C VAL A 287 20.68 13.81 0.02
N GLU A 288 20.57 13.47 1.29
CA GLU A 288 20.54 14.45 2.39
C GLU A 288 21.34 13.90 3.59
N GLU A 289 22.14 14.76 4.22
CA GLU A 289 23.11 14.39 5.25
C GLU A 289 24.07 13.25 4.82
N GLY A 290 24.36 13.14 3.51
CA GLY A 290 25.19 12.06 2.94
C GLY A 290 24.49 10.70 2.80
N VAL A 291 23.20 10.60 3.14
CA VAL A 291 22.39 9.37 3.03
C VAL A 291 21.49 9.44 1.80
N VAL A 292 21.45 8.38 1.01
CA VAL A 292 20.55 8.24 -0.13
C VAL A 292 19.15 7.88 0.40
N HIS A 293 18.17 8.72 0.11
CA HIS A 293 16.78 8.52 0.51
C HIS A 293 15.96 8.02 -0.67
N TYR A 294 15.27 6.89 -0.49
CA TYR A 294 14.23 6.41 -1.38
C TYR A 294 12.89 6.52 -0.65
N CYS A 295 12.07 7.46 -1.05
CA CYS A 295 10.81 7.82 -0.39
C CYS A 295 9.65 7.88 -1.39
N VAL A 296 9.56 6.89 -2.30
CA VAL A 296 8.51 6.81 -3.32
C VAL A 296 7.23 6.26 -2.68
N PRO A 297 6.14 7.03 -2.66
CA PRO A 297 4.83 6.50 -2.27
C PRO A 297 4.34 5.50 -3.31
N ASN A 298 3.42 4.62 -2.90
CA ASN A 298 2.81 3.65 -3.82
C ASN A 298 3.82 2.71 -4.52
N MET A 299 4.87 2.29 -3.83
CA MET A 299 5.91 1.37 -4.35
C MET A 299 5.33 0.13 -5.08
N PRO A 300 4.20 -0.50 -4.65
CA PRO A 300 3.66 -1.68 -5.31
C PRO A 300 3.26 -1.49 -6.77
N SER A 301 3.01 -0.26 -7.24
CA SER A 301 2.68 0.00 -8.65
C SER A 301 3.85 -0.31 -9.60
N ALA A 302 5.09 -0.25 -9.12
CA ALA A 302 6.29 -0.62 -9.91
C ALA A 302 6.29 -2.10 -10.33
N VAL A 303 5.57 -2.96 -9.62
CA VAL A 303 5.40 -4.40 -9.93
C VAL A 303 3.91 -4.71 -10.14
N ALA A 304 3.27 -3.92 -11.00
CA ALA A 304 1.82 -3.88 -11.18
C ALA A 304 1.19 -5.25 -11.42
N ARG A 305 1.84 -6.17 -12.17
CA ARG A 305 1.31 -7.52 -12.40
C ARG A 305 1.18 -8.31 -11.10
N THR A 306 2.25 -8.38 -10.31
CA THR A 306 2.22 -9.07 -9.00
C THR A 306 1.24 -8.40 -8.04
N ALA A 307 1.25 -7.07 -7.99
CA ALA A 307 0.38 -6.29 -7.11
C ALA A 307 -1.11 -6.46 -7.49
N THR A 308 -1.44 -6.47 -8.79
CA THR A 308 -2.81 -6.73 -9.27
C THR A 308 -3.30 -8.12 -8.86
N LEU A 309 -2.50 -9.16 -9.08
CA LEU A 309 -2.88 -10.52 -8.70
C LEU A 309 -3.11 -10.65 -7.18
N ALA A 310 -2.16 -10.12 -6.39
CA ALA A 310 -2.25 -10.18 -4.94
C ALA A 310 -3.47 -9.41 -4.39
N LEU A 311 -3.76 -8.23 -4.96
CA LEU A 311 -4.91 -7.42 -4.59
C LEU A 311 -6.22 -8.10 -5.01
N ALA A 312 -6.32 -8.56 -6.26
CA ALA A 312 -7.51 -9.21 -6.77
C ALA A 312 -7.92 -10.44 -5.94
N HIS A 313 -6.96 -11.27 -5.53
CA HIS A 313 -7.22 -12.41 -4.67
C HIS A 313 -7.74 -11.99 -3.28
N ALA A 314 -7.24 -10.87 -2.74
CA ALA A 314 -7.67 -10.38 -1.43
C ALA A 314 -9.05 -9.70 -1.49
N THR A 315 -9.31 -8.91 -2.52
CA THR A 315 -10.54 -8.12 -2.65
C THR A 315 -11.74 -8.93 -3.11
N TYR A 316 -11.53 -10.01 -3.88
CA TYR A 316 -12.60 -10.79 -4.49
C TYR A 316 -13.71 -11.24 -3.52
N PRO A 317 -13.43 -11.83 -2.34
CA PRO A 317 -14.49 -12.26 -1.42
C PRO A 317 -15.37 -11.12 -0.91
N TYR A 318 -14.80 -9.93 -0.73
CA TYR A 318 -15.53 -8.74 -0.29
C TYR A 318 -16.30 -8.10 -1.43
N MET A 319 -15.68 -8.02 -2.61
CA MET A 319 -16.31 -7.54 -3.83
C MET A 319 -17.56 -8.37 -4.17
N LEU A 320 -17.48 -9.70 -4.04
CA LEU A 320 -18.62 -10.57 -4.28
C LEU A 320 -19.77 -10.31 -3.30
N LYS A 321 -19.47 -10.16 -1.99
CA LYS A 321 -20.48 -9.80 -0.98
C LYS A 321 -21.19 -8.50 -1.32
N LEU A 322 -20.43 -7.47 -1.71
CA LEU A 322 -20.99 -6.19 -2.13
C LEU A 322 -21.78 -6.30 -3.45
N ALA A 323 -21.34 -7.13 -4.38
CA ALA A 323 -22.05 -7.37 -5.62
C ALA A 323 -23.39 -8.07 -5.41
N ASP A 324 -23.45 -9.07 -4.51
CA ASP A 324 -24.65 -9.85 -4.21
C ASP A 324 -25.67 -9.03 -3.41
N LYS A 325 -25.24 -8.32 -2.38
CA LYS A 325 -26.12 -7.73 -1.36
C LYS A 325 -26.10 -6.19 -1.32
N GLY A 326 -25.25 -5.54 -2.12
CA GLY A 326 -25.05 -4.10 -2.00
C GLY A 326 -24.50 -3.75 -0.62
N LEU A 327 -25.01 -2.65 -0.04
CA LEU A 327 -24.59 -2.21 1.30
C LEU A 327 -25.18 -3.08 2.44
N ASP A 328 -26.19 -3.91 2.18
CA ASP A 328 -26.69 -4.86 3.18
C ASP A 328 -25.61 -5.88 3.62
N ALA A 329 -24.60 -6.10 2.75
CA ALA A 329 -23.42 -6.90 3.09
C ALA A 329 -22.66 -6.39 4.33
N LEU A 330 -22.75 -5.10 4.64
CA LEU A 330 -22.11 -4.47 5.80
C LEU A 330 -22.74 -4.88 7.12
N SER A 331 -24.03 -5.18 7.10
CA SER A 331 -24.75 -5.69 8.29
C SER A 331 -24.35 -7.13 8.63
N ASP A 332 -23.95 -7.91 7.63
CA ASP A 332 -23.53 -9.30 7.78
C ASP A 332 -22.02 -9.46 8.08
N ASP A 333 -21.23 -8.43 7.83
CA ASP A 333 -19.77 -8.44 7.97
C ASP A 333 -19.28 -7.15 8.62
N ALA A 334 -19.15 -7.18 9.95
CA ALA A 334 -18.69 -6.03 10.75
C ALA A 334 -17.27 -5.56 10.35
N GLY A 335 -16.44 -6.46 9.81
CA GLY A 335 -15.12 -6.11 9.32
C GLY A 335 -15.18 -5.35 7.99
N LEU A 336 -16.06 -5.75 7.09
CA LEU A 336 -16.35 -5.04 5.84
C LEU A 336 -17.01 -3.68 6.13
N ALA A 337 -17.89 -3.60 7.13
CA ALA A 337 -18.53 -2.36 7.54
C ALA A 337 -17.54 -1.26 7.94
N LYS A 338 -16.37 -1.63 8.52
CA LYS A 338 -15.28 -0.68 8.79
C LYS A 338 -14.69 -0.06 7.52
N GLY A 339 -14.93 -0.67 6.36
CA GLY A 339 -14.56 -0.11 5.06
C GLY A 339 -15.37 1.13 4.67
N LEU A 340 -16.60 1.28 5.15
CA LEU A 340 -17.48 2.37 4.72
C LEU A 340 -17.03 3.71 5.31
N GLN A 341 -16.48 4.56 4.44
CA GLN A 341 -15.93 5.86 4.84
C GLN A 341 -16.95 6.99 4.71
N VAL A 342 -17.67 6.99 3.59
CA VAL A 342 -18.70 7.98 3.27
C VAL A 342 -19.92 7.28 2.66
N HIS A 343 -21.10 7.78 2.96
CA HIS A 343 -22.36 7.29 2.42
C HIS A 343 -23.40 8.40 2.42
N ASP A 344 -24.11 8.54 1.30
CA ASP A 344 -25.26 9.44 1.15
C ASP A 344 -25.00 10.89 1.62
N GLY A 345 -23.78 11.39 1.35
CA GLY A 345 -23.38 12.74 1.70
C GLY A 345 -22.83 12.92 3.12
N ASN A 346 -22.62 11.84 3.87
CA ASN A 346 -22.14 11.86 5.24
C ASN A 346 -20.85 11.06 5.41
N ILE A 347 -20.04 11.42 6.42
CA ILE A 347 -18.89 10.61 6.85
C ILE A 347 -19.41 9.56 7.82
N THR A 348 -19.21 8.29 7.46
CA THR A 348 -19.69 7.12 8.21
C THR A 348 -18.60 6.37 8.95
N HIS A 349 -17.35 6.79 8.81
CA HIS A 349 -16.20 6.23 9.52
C HIS A 349 -15.73 7.20 10.61
N ARG A 350 -15.79 6.75 11.88
CA ARG A 350 -15.48 7.62 13.04
C ARG A 350 -14.05 8.18 12.98
N GLY A 351 -13.04 7.35 12.71
CA GLY A 351 -11.66 7.80 12.64
C GLY A 351 -11.43 8.85 11.55
N LEU A 352 -12.06 8.70 10.38
CA LEU A 352 -12.01 9.72 9.34
C LEU A 352 -12.62 11.04 9.81
N ALA A 353 -13.81 10.99 10.43
CA ALA A 353 -14.48 12.19 10.93
C ALA A 353 -13.64 12.95 11.97
N GLU A 354 -12.99 12.22 12.88
CA GLU A 354 -12.06 12.76 13.87
C GLU A 354 -10.84 13.40 13.22
N ASP A 355 -10.19 12.71 12.24
CA ASP A 355 -9.00 13.19 11.54
C ASP A 355 -9.23 14.48 10.74
N VAL A 356 -10.43 14.62 10.14
CA VAL A 356 -10.79 15.80 9.34
C VAL A 356 -11.61 16.85 10.10
N ASN A 357 -11.89 16.59 11.38
CA ASN A 357 -12.70 17.44 12.25
C ASN A 357 -14.08 17.80 11.63
N GLN A 358 -14.77 16.77 11.14
CA GLN A 358 -16.13 16.89 10.57
C GLN A 358 -17.13 15.98 11.29
N PRO A 359 -18.45 16.22 11.13
CA PRO A 359 -19.49 15.41 11.76
C PRO A 359 -19.42 13.94 11.34
N TYR A 360 -19.59 13.05 12.32
CA TYR A 360 -19.76 11.62 12.13
C TYR A 360 -21.23 11.24 12.14
N GLN A 361 -21.66 10.46 11.16
CA GLN A 361 -23.00 9.86 11.12
C GLN A 361 -22.86 8.34 10.93
N PRO A 362 -23.24 7.50 11.90
CA PRO A 362 -23.16 6.06 11.75
C PRO A 362 -24.06 5.57 10.61
N PHE A 363 -23.61 4.51 9.92
CA PHE A 363 -24.41 3.79 8.96
C PHE A 363 -25.29 2.76 9.68
N GLY A 364 -26.58 2.72 9.40
CA GLY A 364 -27.55 1.79 9.97
C GLY A 364 -28.80 2.45 10.46
#